data_78de4f64387ed0a578630ddc4c966044
#
_entry.id   78de4f64387ed0a578630ddc4c966044
#
_cell.length_a   1.000
_cell.length_b   1.000
_cell.length_c   1.000
_cell.angle_alpha   90.00
_cell.angle_beta   90.00
_cell.angle_gamma   90.00
#
_symmetry.space_group_name_H-M   'P 1'
#
loop_
_entity.id
_entity.type
_entity.pdbx_description
1 polymer ?
#
loop_
_entity_poly.entity_id
_entity_poly.type
_entity_poly.pdbx_seq_one_letter_code
_entity_poly.pdbx_strand_id
1 'polypeptide(L)'
;MALYAIGDLHLSLGADKPMDVFGGPWENYVEKIKLGFSSLHDDDVCVLCGDLAWGMTMEQALPDFQFIEALPGKKILLKGNHDFWWSTAKKAYSFFEAHDMHTMDILNNNCYFYGDYAICGTRGWFYEEAKGEAHDRKIMLREVGRLETSLKAAGGQMKPVFLH
;
A
#
# COMPACT_ATOMS: atom_id res chain seq x y z
N MET A 1 8.79 -1.97 -19.08
CA MET A 1 9.09 -1.78 -17.65
C MET A 1 8.80 -0.34 -17.27
N ALA A 2 7.73 -0.09 -16.52
CA ALA A 2 7.30 1.23 -16.08
C ALA A 2 6.97 1.21 -14.57
N LEU A 3 7.12 2.35 -13.89
CA LEU A 3 6.77 2.51 -12.48
C LEU A 3 5.53 3.39 -12.38
N TYR A 4 4.51 2.84 -11.73
CA TYR A 4 3.23 3.50 -11.48
C TYR A 4 3.02 3.71 -9.99
N ALA A 5 2.11 4.59 -9.63
CA ALA A 5 1.66 4.76 -8.25
C ALA A 5 0.17 5.09 -8.23
N ILE A 6 -0.52 4.55 -7.23
CA ILE A 6 -1.91 4.87 -6.92
C ILE A 6 -2.11 4.74 -5.42
N GLY A 7 -2.93 5.58 -4.81
CA GLY A 7 -3.34 5.46 -3.42
C GLY A 7 -4.85 5.36 -3.28
N ASP A 8 -5.30 5.14 -2.06
CA ASP A 8 -6.71 5.25 -1.68
C ASP A 8 -7.64 4.36 -2.53
N LEU A 9 -7.28 3.07 -2.66
CA LEU A 9 -8.12 2.11 -3.37
C LEU A 9 -9.44 1.88 -2.65
N HIS A 10 -9.42 1.92 -1.31
CA HIS A 10 -10.59 1.75 -0.46
C HIS A 10 -11.49 0.58 -0.88
N LEU A 11 -10.87 -0.56 -1.24
CA LEU A 11 -11.60 -1.75 -1.62
C LEU A 11 -12.48 -2.25 -0.46
N SER A 12 -13.63 -2.79 -0.78
CA SER A 12 -14.59 -3.29 0.21
C SER A 12 -15.28 -4.57 -0.24
N LEU A 13 -14.55 -5.42 -0.97
CA LEU A 13 -15.10 -6.68 -1.49
C LEU A 13 -15.39 -7.69 -0.38
N GLY A 14 -14.66 -7.59 0.74
CA GLY A 14 -14.89 -8.39 1.94
C GLY A 14 -15.54 -7.61 3.09
N ALA A 15 -15.87 -6.33 2.91
CA ALA A 15 -16.50 -5.47 3.91
C ALA A 15 -17.71 -4.73 3.34
N ASP A 16 -18.65 -4.37 4.19
CA ASP A 16 -19.86 -3.62 3.77
C ASP A 16 -19.59 -2.10 3.88
N LYS A 17 -18.69 -1.60 3.02
CA LYS A 17 -18.36 -0.17 2.91
C LYS A 17 -18.10 0.24 1.45
N PRO A 18 -19.06 0.05 0.52
CA PRO A 18 -18.85 0.38 -0.87
C PRO A 18 -18.64 1.89 -1.05
N MET A 19 -17.56 2.28 -1.72
CA MET A 19 -17.29 3.69 -2.00
C MET A 19 -18.23 4.29 -3.06
N ASP A 20 -18.91 3.46 -3.83
CA ASP A 20 -19.91 3.88 -4.83
C ASP A 20 -21.01 4.77 -4.24
N VAL A 21 -21.32 4.65 -2.96
CA VAL A 21 -22.33 5.49 -2.26
C VAL A 21 -22.01 6.97 -2.30
N PHE A 22 -20.75 7.34 -2.53
CA PHE A 22 -20.33 8.75 -2.66
C PHE A 22 -20.51 9.31 -4.07
N GLY A 23 -20.83 8.46 -5.05
CA GLY A 23 -21.02 8.87 -6.45
C GLY A 23 -19.79 9.47 -7.12
N GLY A 24 -19.97 10.09 -8.29
CA GLY A 24 -18.93 10.78 -9.01
C GLY A 24 -17.72 9.91 -9.35
N PRO A 25 -16.49 10.27 -8.90
CA PRO A 25 -15.29 9.47 -9.19
C PRO A 25 -15.36 8.03 -8.66
N TRP A 26 -16.15 7.78 -7.60
CA TRP A 26 -16.27 6.48 -6.95
C TRP A 26 -17.27 5.52 -7.63
N GLU A 27 -18.11 6.02 -8.54
CA GLU A 27 -19.02 5.14 -9.30
C GLU A 27 -18.23 4.10 -10.09
N ASN A 28 -18.54 2.82 -9.86
CA ASN A 28 -17.86 1.68 -10.49
C ASN A 28 -16.33 1.72 -10.29
N TYR A 29 -15.85 2.20 -9.13
CA TYR A 29 -14.42 2.43 -8.89
C TYR A 29 -13.58 1.16 -9.01
N VAL A 30 -14.09 0.01 -8.60
CA VAL A 30 -13.41 -1.28 -8.73
C VAL A 30 -13.10 -1.61 -10.20
N GLU A 31 -14.08 -1.42 -11.09
CA GLU A 31 -13.88 -1.63 -12.53
C GLU A 31 -12.92 -0.58 -13.13
N LYS A 32 -12.96 0.66 -12.64
CA LYS A 32 -12.01 1.71 -13.06
C LYS A 32 -10.59 1.36 -12.65
N ILE A 33 -10.38 0.83 -11.44
CA ILE A 33 -9.06 0.33 -10.99
C ILE A 33 -8.60 -0.79 -11.91
N LYS A 34 -9.44 -1.79 -12.16
CA LYS A 34 -9.13 -2.92 -13.04
C LYS A 34 -8.77 -2.46 -14.45
N LEU A 35 -9.54 -1.53 -15.00
CA LEU A 35 -9.28 -0.94 -16.32
C LEU A 35 -7.95 -0.16 -16.33
N GLY A 36 -7.66 0.62 -15.29
CA GLY A 36 -6.38 1.34 -15.15
C GLY A 36 -5.18 0.40 -15.15
N PHE A 37 -5.30 -0.74 -14.49
CA PHE A 37 -4.23 -1.74 -14.46
C PHE A 37 -4.12 -2.57 -15.75
N SER A 38 -5.14 -2.61 -16.61
CA SER A 38 -5.12 -3.43 -17.83
C SER A 38 -4.02 -3.05 -18.83
N SER A 39 -3.43 -1.88 -18.70
CA SER A 39 -2.30 -1.41 -19.51
C SER A 39 -0.93 -1.79 -18.96
N LEU A 40 -0.85 -2.36 -17.76
CA LEU A 40 0.40 -2.80 -17.16
C LEU A 40 0.82 -4.16 -17.71
N HIS A 41 2.12 -4.36 -17.81
CA HIS A 41 2.74 -5.63 -18.15
C HIS A 41 3.30 -6.30 -16.87
N ASP A 42 3.60 -7.59 -16.94
CA ASP A 42 4.08 -8.37 -15.78
C ASP A 42 5.39 -7.86 -15.19
N ASP A 43 6.21 -7.17 -15.98
CA ASP A 43 7.47 -6.55 -15.55
C ASP A 43 7.33 -5.10 -15.06
N ASP A 44 6.12 -4.54 -15.08
CA ASP A 44 5.83 -3.24 -14.51
C ASP A 44 5.64 -3.33 -12.99
N VAL A 45 5.86 -2.21 -12.31
CA VAL A 45 5.67 -2.08 -10.86
C VAL A 45 4.67 -0.98 -10.56
N CYS A 46 3.71 -1.26 -9.69
CA CYS A 46 2.79 -0.27 -9.17
C CYS A 46 2.93 -0.16 -7.65
N VAL A 47 3.24 1.03 -7.16
CA VAL A 47 3.25 1.32 -5.72
C VAL A 47 1.84 1.70 -5.29
N LEU A 48 1.27 0.90 -4.38
CA LEU A 48 -0.03 1.15 -3.77
C LEU A 48 0.18 1.93 -2.49
N CYS A 49 -0.09 3.23 -2.53
CA CYS A 49 0.32 4.19 -1.51
C CYS A 49 -0.59 4.22 -0.27
N GLY A 50 -1.16 3.09 0.14
CA GLY A 50 -1.97 2.99 1.36
C GLY A 50 -3.47 3.14 1.13
N ASP A 51 -4.23 2.92 2.19
CA ASP A 51 -5.70 2.85 2.22
C ASP A 51 -6.25 1.88 1.17
N LEU A 52 -5.77 0.62 1.27
CA LEU A 52 -6.01 -0.41 0.27
C LEU A 52 -7.40 -1.03 0.43
N ALA A 53 -7.78 -1.36 1.67
CA ALA A 53 -9.00 -2.12 1.95
C ALA A 53 -9.65 -1.74 3.28
N TRP A 54 -10.98 -1.75 3.32
CA TRP A 54 -11.77 -1.47 4.51
C TRP A 54 -11.90 -2.64 5.49
N GLY A 55 -11.38 -3.82 5.16
CA GLY A 55 -11.41 -4.95 6.07
C GLY A 55 -10.77 -4.62 7.42
N MET A 56 -11.37 -5.09 8.52
CA MET A 56 -10.85 -4.90 9.88
C MET A 56 -9.77 -5.94 10.22
N THR A 57 -9.77 -7.07 9.53
CA THR A 57 -8.78 -8.15 9.66
C THR A 57 -8.29 -8.58 8.28
N MET A 58 -7.17 -9.31 8.23
CA MET A 58 -6.64 -9.84 6.96
C MET A 58 -7.62 -10.81 6.31
N GLU A 59 -8.32 -11.62 7.11
CA GLU A 59 -9.34 -12.56 6.64
C GLU A 59 -10.52 -11.82 6.00
N GLN A 60 -10.96 -10.71 6.59
CA GLN A 60 -12.01 -9.88 6.02
C GLN A 60 -11.55 -9.18 4.73
N ALA A 61 -10.28 -8.75 4.67
CA ALA A 61 -9.70 -8.12 3.49
C ALA A 61 -9.23 -9.14 2.42
N LEU A 62 -9.39 -10.44 2.64
CA LEU A 62 -8.95 -11.48 1.70
C LEU A 62 -9.48 -11.29 0.28
N PRO A 63 -10.78 -11.01 0.03
CA PRO A 63 -11.27 -10.76 -1.34
C PRO A 63 -10.61 -9.54 -1.98
N ASP A 64 -10.27 -8.51 -1.19
CA ASP A 64 -9.59 -7.30 -1.68
C ASP A 64 -8.16 -7.63 -2.10
N PHE A 65 -7.43 -8.43 -1.31
CA PHE A 65 -6.08 -8.90 -1.66
C PHE A 65 -6.09 -9.83 -2.88
N GLN A 66 -7.09 -10.71 -3.00
CA GLN A 66 -7.25 -11.55 -4.18
C GLN A 66 -7.49 -10.72 -5.45
N PHE A 67 -8.27 -9.65 -5.33
CA PHE A 67 -8.46 -8.69 -6.42
C PHE A 67 -7.14 -8.00 -6.79
N ILE A 68 -6.37 -7.50 -5.80
CA ILE A 68 -5.07 -6.85 -6.04
C ILE A 68 -4.08 -7.85 -6.66
N GLU A 69 -4.02 -9.08 -6.16
CA GLU A 69 -3.14 -10.13 -6.69
C GLU A 69 -3.41 -10.42 -8.16
N ALA A 70 -4.68 -10.46 -8.56
CA ALA A 70 -5.10 -10.71 -9.93
C ALA A 70 -4.82 -9.56 -10.92
N LEU A 71 -4.48 -8.37 -10.42
CA LEU A 71 -4.09 -7.25 -11.28
C LEU A 71 -2.70 -7.48 -11.88
N PRO A 72 -2.44 -7.07 -13.15
CA PRO A 72 -1.14 -7.22 -13.79
C PRO A 72 -0.04 -6.42 -13.08
N GLY A 73 1.20 -6.84 -13.30
CA GLY A 73 2.40 -6.21 -12.74
C GLY A 73 2.66 -6.56 -11.26
N LYS A 74 3.81 -6.15 -10.76
CA LYS A 74 4.17 -6.28 -9.34
C LYS A 74 3.60 -5.13 -8.53
N LYS A 75 3.09 -5.42 -7.35
CA LYS A 75 2.53 -4.41 -6.43
C LYS A 75 3.42 -4.25 -5.21
N ILE A 76 3.74 -3.00 -4.85
CA ILE A 76 4.45 -2.65 -3.62
C ILE A 76 3.50 -1.87 -2.73
N LEU A 77 3.16 -2.45 -1.58
CA LEU A 77 2.12 -1.95 -0.69
C LEU A 77 2.71 -1.08 0.41
N LEU A 78 2.16 0.14 0.60
CA LEU A 78 2.33 0.93 1.80
C LEU A 78 1.11 0.78 2.71
N LYS A 79 1.32 1.01 4.00
CA LYS A 79 0.23 1.09 4.96
C LYS A 79 -0.38 2.49 4.99
N GLY A 80 -1.68 2.62 4.72
CA GLY A 80 -2.48 3.81 4.98
C GLY A 80 -3.07 3.87 6.40
N ASN A 81 -3.76 4.96 6.71
CA ASN A 81 -4.39 5.15 8.02
C ASN A 81 -5.68 4.34 8.20
N HIS A 82 -6.36 3.99 7.12
CA HIS A 82 -7.56 3.14 7.14
C HIS A 82 -7.29 1.66 6.87
N ASP A 83 -6.02 1.24 6.73
CA ASP A 83 -5.66 -0.17 6.63
C ASP A 83 -5.70 -0.83 8.02
N PHE A 84 -6.91 -0.99 8.57
CA PHE A 84 -7.14 -1.56 9.91
C PHE A 84 -6.74 -3.03 10.03
N TRP A 85 -6.76 -3.76 8.92
CA TRP A 85 -6.30 -5.16 8.81
C TRP A 85 -4.82 -5.33 9.13
N TRP A 86 -4.04 -4.24 9.04
CA TRP A 86 -2.59 -4.28 9.22
C TRP A 86 -2.20 -4.57 10.66
N SER A 87 -1.30 -5.52 10.84
CA SER A 87 -0.61 -5.74 12.12
C SER A 87 0.91 -5.60 12.01
N THR A 88 1.57 -6.53 11.30
CA THR A 88 3.02 -6.47 11.02
C THR A 88 3.28 -6.95 9.59
N ALA A 89 4.37 -6.49 8.97
CA ALA A 89 4.78 -6.97 7.64
C ALA A 89 4.96 -8.49 7.62
N LYS A 90 5.58 -9.08 8.67
CA LYS A 90 5.77 -10.53 8.77
C LYS A 90 4.46 -11.30 8.71
N LYS A 91 3.43 -10.84 9.44
CA LYS A 91 2.10 -11.49 9.41
C LYS A 91 1.44 -11.36 8.05
N ALA A 92 1.56 -10.17 7.42
CA ALA A 92 1.02 -9.97 6.09
C ALA A 92 1.68 -10.89 5.04
N TYR A 93 3.01 -11.01 5.05
CA TYR A 93 3.70 -11.97 4.17
C TYR A 93 3.27 -13.42 4.42
N SER A 94 3.18 -13.85 5.69
CA SER A 94 2.71 -15.20 6.01
C SER A 94 1.27 -15.43 5.53
N PHE A 95 0.42 -14.41 5.57
CA PHE A 95 -0.94 -14.47 5.07
C PHE A 95 -0.97 -14.55 3.54
N PHE A 96 -0.17 -13.74 2.85
CA PHE A 96 -0.08 -13.76 1.39
C PHE A 96 0.44 -15.13 0.89
N GLU A 97 1.48 -15.66 1.51
CA GLU A 97 2.01 -16.98 1.19
C GLU A 97 0.97 -18.11 1.39
N ALA A 98 0.22 -18.05 2.50
CA ALA A 98 -0.83 -19.04 2.78
C ALA A 98 -2.00 -19.00 1.77
N HIS A 99 -2.12 -17.95 0.98
CA HIS A 99 -3.17 -17.77 -0.03
C HIS A 99 -2.63 -17.70 -1.47
N ASP A 100 -1.40 -18.18 -1.70
CA ASP A 100 -0.74 -18.20 -3.03
C ASP A 100 -0.65 -16.83 -3.72
N MET A 101 -0.41 -15.76 -2.92
CA MET A 101 -0.26 -14.39 -3.41
C MET A 101 1.23 -14.04 -3.52
N HIS A 102 1.73 -13.85 -4.74
CA HIS A 102 3.15 -13.74 -5.03
C HIS A 102 3.55 -12.45 -5.74
N THR A 103 2.60 -11.60 -6.11
CA THR A 103 2.86 -10.35 -6.83
C THR A 103 2.89 -9.12 -5.92
N MET A 104 2.65 -9.31 -4.62
CA MET A 104 2.57 -8.25 -3.62
C MET A 104 3.77 -8.26 -2.67
N ASP A 105 4.45 -7.13 -2.60
CA ASP A 105 5.52 -6.82 -1.65
C ASP A 105 5.14 -5.68 -0.71
N ILE A 106 5.82 -5.53 0.42
CA ILE A 106 5.51 -4.51 1.43
C ILE A 106 6.67 -3.54 1.62
N LEU A 107 6.42 -2.26 1.43
CA LEU A 107 7.37 -1.20 1.71
C LEU A 107 7.26 -0.77 3.19
N ASN A 108 8.16 -1.31 4.02
CA ASN A 108 8.16 -1.07 5.46
C ASN A 108 9.57 -1.18 6.04
N ASN A 109 10.28 -0.08 6.17
CA ASN A 109 11.68 0.02 6.60
C ASN A 109 12.70 -0.65 5.63
N ASN A 110 12.36 -0.78 4.38
CA ASN A 110 13.16 -1.37 3.31
C ASN A 110 13.10 -0.50 2.06
N CYS A 111 13.72 -0.93 0.99
CA CYS A 111 13.51 -0.41 -0.36
C CYS A 111 13.43 -1.56 -1.36
N TYR A 112 12.93 -1.27 -2.56
CA TYR A 112 12.90 -2.20 -3.69
C TYR A 112 13.64 -1.60 -4.86
N PHE A 113 14.51 -2.38 -5.48
CA PHE A 113 15.26 -1.93 -6.65
C PHE A 113 14.48 -2.16 -7.93
N TYR A 114 14.43 -1.15 -8.79
CA TYR A 114 13.72 -1.15 -10.04
C TYR A 114 14.52 -0.36 -11.09
N GLY A 115 15.24 -1.06 -11.96
CA GLY A 115 16.20 -0.43 -12.85
C GLY A 115 17.24 0.39 -12.06
N ASP A 116 17.40 1.65 -12.43
CA ASP A 116 18.32 2.60 -11.78
C ASP A 116 17.72 3.27 -10.52
N TYR A 117 16.51 2.90 -10.15
CA TYR A 117 15.81 3.48 -9.01
C TYR A 117 15.78 2.54 -7.81
N ALA A 118 15.71 3.12 -6.61
CA ALA A 118 15.37 2.46 -5.38
C ALA A 118 14.06 3.04 -4.85
N ILE A 119 12.98 2.28 -4.93
CA ILE A 119 11.66 2.64 -4.43
C ILE A 119 11.71 2.67 -2.92
N CYS A 120 11.59 3.85 -2.32
CA CYS A 120 11.66 4.09 -0.89
C CYS A 120 10.32 4.63 -0.37
N GLY A 121 10.10 4.50 0.92
CA GLY A 121 8.90 5.09 1.53
C GLY A 121 8.60 4.59 2.92
N THR A 122 7.62 5.22 3.51
CA THR A 122 6.97 4.83 4.76
C THR A 122 5.56 5.38 4.78
N ARG A 123 4.74 4.97 5.77
CA ARG A 123 3.51 5.72 6.04
C ARG A 123 3.89 7.16 6.39
N GLY A 124 3.25 8.16 5.76
CA GLY A 124 3.55 9.57 6.02
C GLY A 124 2.73 10.15 7.17
N TRP A 125 1.57 9.59 7.44
CA TRP A 125 0.64 10.10 8.44
C TRP A 125 1.12 9.84 9.87
N PHE A 126 0.96 10.84 10.74
CA PHE A 126 1.34 10.78 12.14
C PHE A 126 0.29 11.40 13.08
N TYR A 127 -0.69 12.07 12.54
CA TYR A 127 -1.69 12.81 13.29
C TYR A 127 -2.85 11.91 13.73
N GLU A 128 -3.14 11.94 15.04
CA GLU A 128 -4.30 11.28 15.62
C GLU A 128 -4.97 12.25 16.63
N GLU A 129 -5.98 12.99 16.16
CA GLU A 129 -6.64 14.08 16.92
C GLU A 129 -7.00 13.72 18.37
N ALA A 130 -7.43 12.49 18.59
CA ALA A 130 -7.81 12.01 19.92
C ALA A 130 -6.65 11.79 20.90
N LYS A 131 -5.38 11.80 20.43
CA LYS A 131 -4.20 11.41 21.24
C LYS A 131 -3.28 12.57 21.59
N GLY A 132 -3.43 13.74 20.93
CA GLY A 132 -2.74 14.98 21.21
C GLY A 132 -1.27 15.07 20.75
N GLU A 133 -0.71 16.27 20.82
CA GLU A 133 0.59 16.65 20.23
C GLU A 133 1.80 15.80 20.65
N ALA A 134 1.86 15.39 21.91
CA ALA A 134 2.99 14.58 22.40
C ALA A 134 3.01 13.19 21.76
N HIS A 135 1.83 12.61 21.52
CA HIS A 135 1.68 11.35 20.82
C HIS A 135 2.08 11.53 19.35
N ASP A 136 1.54 12.53 18.67
CA ASP A 136 1.79 12.82 17.27
C ASP A 136 3.28 13.06 16.99
N ARG A 137 3.95 13.82 17.86
CA ARG A 137 5.39 14.02 17.79
C ARG A 137 6.18 12.72 17.87
N LYS A 138 5.78 11.82 18.80
CA LYS A 138 6.41 10.49 18.93
C LYS A 138 6.23 9.65 17.68
N ILE A 139 5.03 9.66 17.10
CA ILE A 139 4.75 8.94 15.86
C ILE A 139 5.56 9.53 14.70
N MET A 140 5.58 10.86 14.56
CA MET A 140 6.35 11.55 13.52
C MET A 140 7.84 11.17 13.57
N LEU A 141 8.48 11.26 14.74
CA LEU A 141 9.89 10.92 14.91
C LEU A 141 10.17 9.45 14.56
N ARG A 142 9.25 8.56 14.88
CA ARG A 142 9.34 7.14 14.49
C ARG A 142 9.26 6.96 12.97
N GLU A 143 8.35 7.67 12.31
CA GLU A 143 8.19 7.57 10.85
C GLU A 143 9.38 8.21 10.12
N VAL A 144 9.94 9.30 10.65
CA VAL A 144 11.21 9.86 10.14
C VAL A 144 12.33 8.80 10.19
N GLY A 145 12.50 8.13 11.32
CA GLY A 145 13.51 7.06 11.46
C GLY A 145 13.27 5.87 10.53
N ARG A 146 12.01 5.54 10.25
CA ARG A 146 11.64 4.50 9.26
C ARG A 146 11.99 4.92 7.84
N LEU A 147 11.67 6.16 7.48
CA LEU A 147 12.04 6.71 6.17
C LEU A 147 13.55 6.75 6.00
N GLU A 148 14.30 7.20 7.01
CA GLU A 148 15.76 7.15 6.98
C GLU A 148 16.30 5.74 6.74
N THR A 149 15.69 4.72 7.39
CA THR A 149 16.08 3.32 7.20
C THR A 149 15.85 2.88 5.75
N SER A 150 14.68 3.21 5.19
CA SER A 150 14.36 2.94 3.78
C SER A 150 15.36 3.61 2.83
N LEU A 151 15.64 4.89 3.04
CA LEU A 151 16.58 5.67 2.23
C LEU A 151 18.02 5.15 2.33
N LYS A 152 18.46 4.73 3.52
CA LYS A 152 19.80 4.15 3.72
C LYS A 152 19.95 2.81 2.99
N ALA A 153 18.90 1.98 3.00
CA ALA A 153 18.88 0.70 2.28
C ALA A 153 19.07 0.87 0.76
N ALA A 154 18.66 2.02 0.21
CA ALA A 154 18.75 2.35 -1.22
C ALA A 154 20.16 2.70 -1.71
N GLY A 155 21.12 2.93 -0.80
CA GLY A 155 22.49 3.30 -1.19
C GLY A 155 22.58 4.57 -2.02
N GLY A 156 23.37 4.54 -3.10
CA GLY A 156 23.62 5.69 -4.00
C GLY A 156 22.61 5.88 -5.14
N GLN A 157 21.59 5.00 -5.27
CA GLN A 157 20.64 5.08 -6.38
C GLN A 157 19.66 6.25 -6.24
N MET A 158 19.02 6.63 -7.36
CA MET A 158 17.93 7.61 -7.37
C MET A 158 16.73 7.02 -6.59
N LYS A 159 16.11 7.85 -5.75
CA LYS A 159 15.12 7.42 -4.78
C LYS A 159 13.77 8.10 -5.00
N PRO A 160 12.86 7.56 -5.82
CA PRO A 160 11.45 7.91 -5.70
C PRO A 160 10.96 7.52 -4.30
N VAL A 161 10.35 8.47 -3.60
CA VAL A 161 9.85 8.29 -2.23
C VAL A 161 8.33 8.35 -2.24
N PHE A 162 7.73 7.33 -1.66
CA PHE A 162 6.28 7.20 -1.55
C PHE A 162 5.84 7.31 -0.09
N LEU A 163 4.82 8.11 0.14
CA LEU A 163 4.21 8.35 1.44
C LEU A 163 2.68 8.28 1.29
N HIS A 164 2.00 7.94 2.40
CA HIS A 164 0.54 8.03 2.49
C HIS A 164 0.13 9.24 3.31
#